data_8ac28ab77ef33f4f391eb8d01ce77da5
#
_entry.id   8ac28ab77ef33f4f391eb8d01ce77da5
#
_cell.length_a   1.000
_cell.length_b   1.000
_cell.length_c   1.000
_cell.angle_alpha   90.00
_cell.angle_beta   90.00
_cell.angle_gamma   90.00
#
_symmetry.space_group_name_H-M   'P 1'
#
loop_
_entity.id
_entity.type
_entity.pdbx_description
1 polymer ?
#
loop_
_entity_poly.entity_id
_entity_poly.type
_entity_poly.pdbx_seq_one_letter_code
_entity_poly.pdbx_strand_id
1 'polypeptide(L)'
;KVKTFLIDILLDIVGGFFIAIGVYNFAVASGFPVAGISGIAIVFYYFWKIPIGTMTTILNIPIILICYKLLGKQFFLRSIKTMLISNILMDWVVPLFPIYQGDMMLSCICMSVFSGIGYALIYMRDTSTGGADFVLMAIHKAKPHISVGKIIIVMDFIIVIIGGILMHGNIDKIIYGLIGTYILSFVVDKLMYGVDAGKLALIVTEKGPQIAAKIDELSQRGATLIKAEGSYTGREKEVLMCACNNKEMYTIQEAVKKVDSSAFLVTMESNEVRGKGFKPI
;
A
#
# COMPACT_ATOMS: atom_id res chain seq x y z
N LYS A 1 15.52 -2.50 -20.86
CA LYS A 1 14.19 -3.03 -21.22
C LYS A 1 14.01 -4.49 -20.77
N VAL A 2 14.93 -5.42 -21.15
CA VAL A 2 14.84 -6.85 -20.76
C VAL A 2 14.95 -7.03 -19.24
N LYS A 3 15.90 -6.37 -18.56
CA LYS A 3 16.08 -6.42 -17.12
C LYS A 3 14.83 -5.92 -16.36
N THR A 4 14.22 -4.84 -16.82
CA THR A 4 12.99 -4.30 -16.23
C THR A 4 11.83 -5.28 -16.38
N PHE A 5 11.69 -5.90 -17.55
CA PHE A 5 10.66 -6.89 -17.82
C PHE A 5 10.79 -8.15 -16.94
N LEU A 6 12.03 -8.64 -16.74
CA LEU A 6 12.29 -9.78 -15.85
C LEU A 6 11.97 -9.46 -14.39
N ILE A 7 12.31 -8.25 -13.93
CA ILE A 7 11.95 -7.79 -12.58
C ILE A 7 10.43 -7.69 -12.43
N ASP A 8 9.71 -7.19 -13.45
CA ASP A 8 8.26 -7.10 -13.44
C ASP A 8 7.61 -8.48 -13.30
N ILE A 9 8.10 -9.49 -14.06
CA ILE A 9 7.61 -10.88 -13.95
C ILE A 9 7.89 -11.45 -12.55
N LEU A 10 9.09 -11.25 -12.02
CA LEU A 10 9.44 -11.75 -10.69
C LEU A 10 8.52 -11.15 -9.62
N LEU A 11 8.26 -9.85 -9.68
CA LEU A 11 7.36 -9.18 -8.75
C LEU A 11 5.90 -9.61 -8.92
N ASP A 12 5.46 -9.88 -10.16
CA ASP A 12 4.14 -10.45 -10.42
C ASP A 12 4.00 -11.85 -9.82
N ILE A 13 5.03 -12.69 -9.94
CA ILE A 13 5.05 -14.04 -9.35
C ILE A 13 5.03 -13.96 -7.82
N VAL A 14 5.90 -13.14 -7.23
CA VAL A 14 5.97 -12.99 -5.77
C VAL A 14 4.69 -12.37 -5.23
N GLY A 15 4.22 -11.28 -5.83
CA GLY A 15 2.98 -10.61 -5.43
C GLY A 15 1.76 -11.51 -5.59
N GLY A 16 1.63 -12.17 -6.74
CA GLY A 16 0.55 -13.13 -7.00
C GLY A 16 0.57 -14.33 -6.05
N PHE A 17 1.75 -14.83 -5.68
CA PHE A 17 1.90 -15.90 -4.71
C PHE A 17 1.44 -15.49 -3.31
N PHE A 18 1.81 -14.28 -2.86
CA PHE A 18 1.35 -13.74 -1.58
C PHE A 18 -0.17 -13.57 -1.55
N ILE A 19 -0.77 -13.02 -2.61
CA ILE A 19 -2.23 -12.90 -2.72
C ILE A 19 -2.89 -14.28 -2.69
N ALA A 20 -2.38 -15.21 -3.48
CA ALA A 20 -2.95 -16.54 -3.60
C ALA A 20 -2.92 -17.32 -2.27
N ILE A 21 -1.80 -17.27 -1.54
CA ILE A 21 -1.72 -17.86 -0.18
C ILE A 21 -2.71 -17.19 0.77
N GLY A 22 -2.76 -15.87 0.80
CA GLY A 22 -3.70 -15.14 1.66
C GLY A 22 -5.14 -15.53 1.40
N VAL A 23 -5.55 -15.54 0.14
CA VAL A 23 -6.92 -15.85 -0.25
C VAL A 23 -7.24 -17.35 -0.08
N TYR A 24 -6.45 -18.25 -0.66
CA TYR A 24 -6.79 -19.67 -0.70
C TYR A 24 -6.54 -20.37 0.64
N ASN A 25 -5.34 -20.23 1.21
CA ASN A 25 -4.96 -21.00 2.41
C ASN A 25 -5.55 -20.44 3.71
N PHE A 26 -5.91 -19.16 3.75
CA PHE A 26 -6.46 -18.53 4.95
C PHE A 26 -7.94 -18.16 4.78
N ALA A 27 -8.33 -17.37 3.79
CA ALA A 27 -9.69 -16.86 3.72
C ALA A 27 -10.71 -17.94 3.33
N VAL A 28 -10.43 -18.73 2.29
CA VAL A 28 -11.33 -19.80 1.82
C VAL A 28 -11.51 -20.85 2.90
N ALA A 29 -10.44 -21.22 3.59
CA ALA A 29 -10.47 -22.22 4.67
C ALA A 29 -11.36 -21.78 5.85
N SER A 30 -11.30 -20.51 6.22
CA SER A 30 -12.08 -19.95 7.33
C SER A 30 -13.50 -19.55 6.92
N GLY A 31 -13.76 -19.44 5.61
CA GLY A 31 -15.10 -19.17 5.06
C GLY A 31 -15.66 -17.79 5.37
N PHE A 32 -14.80 -16.79 5.58
CA PHE A 32 -15.26 -15.40 5.66
C PHE A 32 -15.17 -14.71 4.28
N PRO A 33 -16.03 -13.70 4.02
CA PRO A 33 -16.05 -13.00 2.75
C PRO A 33 -14.76 -12.21 2.57
N VAL A 34 -14.21 -12.27 1.37
CA VAL A 34 -13.03 -11.52 0.95
C VAL A 34 -13.45 -10.41 0.00
N ALA A 35 -12.69 -9.35 0.02
CA ALA A 35 -12.87 -8.19 -0.84
C ALA A 35 -12.52 -8.46 -2.32
N GLY A 36 -12.92 -7.54 -3.18
CA GLY A 36 -12.60 -7.57 -4.60
C GLY A 36 -13.35 -8.64 -5.40
N ILE A 37 -12.98 -8.81 -6.67
CA ILE A 37 -13.56 -9.84 -7.56
C ILE A 37 -13.24 -11.25 -7.07
N SER A 38 -12.10 -11.44 -6.41
CA SER A 38 -11.76 -12.72 -5.76
C SER A 38 -12.79 -13.10 -4.71
N GLY A 39 -13.35 -12.11 -3.96
CA GLY A 39 -14.45 -12.34 -3.04
C GLY A 39 -15.70 -12.87 -3.73
N ILE A 40 -16.07 -12.29 -4.88
CA ILE A 40 -17.18 -12.78 -5.69
C ILE A 40 -16.85 -14.18 -6.22
N ALA A 41 -15.64 -14.43 -6.70
CA ALA A 41 -15.21 -15.74 -7.18
C ALA A 41 -15.24 -16.81 -6.08
N ILE A 42 -14.97 -16.47 -4.81
CA ILE A 42 -15.11 -17.38 -3.67
C ILE A 42 -16.56 -17.80 -3.46
N VAL A 43 -17.54 -16.90 -3.67
CA VAL A 43 -18.96 -17.28 -3.63
C VAL A 43 -19.27 -18.35 -4.67
N PHE A 44 -18.76 -18.21 -5.89
CA PHE A 44 -18.91 -19.23 -6.93
C PHE A 44 -18.16 -20.53 -6.59
N TYR A 45 -16.98 -20.43 -6.01
CA TYR A 45 -16.26 -21.62 -5.52
C TYR A 45 -17.05 -22.36 -4.42
N TYR A 46 -17.67 -21.63 -3.53
CA TYR A 46 -18.47 -22.23 -2.47
C TYR A 46 -19.66 -23.03 -3.00
N PHE A 47 -20.42 -22.47 -3.96
CA PHE A 47 -21.62 -23.10 -4.49
C PHE A 47 -21.33 -24.14 -5.60
N TRP A 48 -20.42 -23.86 -6.49
CA TRP A 48 -20.19 -24.68 -7.71
C TRP A 48 -18.82 -25.30 -7.82
N LYS A 49 -17.93 -25.07 -6.86
CA LYS A 49 -16.52 -25.56 -6.87
C LYS A 49 -15.72 -25.13 -8.10
N ILE A 50 -16.10 -24.02 -8.76
CA ILE A 50 -15.33 -23.44 -9.85
C ILE A 50 -14.04 -22.85 -9.28
N PRO A 51 -12.84 -23.18 -9.83
CA PRO A 51 -11.59 -22.64 -9.33
C PRO A 51 -11.59 -21.10 -9.28
N ILE A 52 -11.03 -20.55 -8.19
CA ILE A 52 -11.18 -19.11 -7.86
C ILE A 52 -10.51 -18.24 -8.93
N GLY A 53 -9.28 -18.59 -9.36
CA GLY A 53 -8.56 -17.85 -10.40
C GLY A 53 -9.26 -17.92 -11.74
N THR A 54 -9.81 -19.08 -12.11
CA THR A 54 -10.59 -19.28 -13.33
C THR A 54 -11.83 -18.40 -13.32
N MET A 55 -12.61 -18.40 -12.21
CA MET A 55 -13.80 -17.58 -12.09
C MET A 55 -13.45 -16.08 -12.07
N THR A 56 -12.37 -15.70 -11.39
CA THR A 56 -11.84 -14.33 -11.40
C THR A 56 -11.51 -13.90 -12.84
N THR A 57 -10.88 -14.76 -13.64
CA THR A 57 -10.58 -14.47 -15.05
C THR A 57 -11.86 -14.21 -15.86
N ILE A 58 -12.88 -15.04 -15.69
CA ILE A 58 -14.17 -14.90 -16.41
C ILE A 58 -14.86 -13.57 -16.03
N LEU A 59 -14.94 -13.27 -14.74
CA LEU A 59 -15.54 -12.03 -14.24
C LEU A 59 -14.80 -10.77 -14.67
N ASN A 60 -13.50 -10.89 -14.94
CA ASN A 60 -12.69 -9.78 -15.42
C ASN A 60 -12.97 -9.38 -16.86
N ILE A 61 -13.47 -10.29 -17.72
CA ILE A 61 -13.68 -9.98 -19.13
C ILE A 61 -14.56 -8.74 -19.34
N PRO A 62 -15.76 -8.61 -18.75
CA PRO A 62 -16.58 -7.42 -18.92
C PRO A 62 -15.95 -6.16 -18.34
N ILE A 63 -15.28 -6.27 -17.18
CA ILE A 63 -14.62 -5.13 -16.53
C ILE A 63 -13.49 -4.58 -17.38
N ILE A 64 -12.72 -5.48 -17.97
CA ILE A 64 -11.67 -5.19 -18.92
C ILE A 64 -12.20 -4.35 -20.09
N LEU A 65 -13.29 -4.79 -20.70
CA LEU A 65 -13.89 -4.10 -21.84
C LEU A 65 -14.34 -2.66 -21.48
N ILE A 66 -14.85 -2.47 -20.28
CA ILE A 66 -15.30 -1.16 -19.79
C ILE A 66 -14.10 -0.26 -19.46
N CYS A 67 -13.10 -0.77 -18.73
CA CYS A 67 -11.98 0.01 -18.22
C CYS A 67 -10.87 0.26 -19.25
N TYR A 68 -10.87 -0.45 -20.37
CA TYR A 68 -9.83 -0.33 -21.40
C TYR A 68 -9.59 1.10 -21.88
N LYS A 69 -10.67 1.87 -22.08
CA LYS A 69 -10.59 3.26 -22.55
C LYS A 69 -10.00 4.21 -21.51
N LEU A 70 -10.16 3.92 -20.22
CA LEU A 70 -9.74 4.79 -19.12
C LEU A 70 -8.27 4.61 -18.74
N LEU A 71 -7.79 3.37 -18.71
CA LEU A 71 -6.47 3.03 -18.19
C LEU A 71 -5.37 3.00 -19.26
N GLY A 72 -5.74 2.81 -20.52
CA GLY A 72 -4.83 2.80 -21.66
C GLY A 72 -4.18 1.44 -21.93
N LYS A 73 -3.73 1.25 -23.17
CA LYS A 73 -3.24 -0.04 -23.70
C LYS A 73 -2.06 -0.63 -22.91
N GLN A 74 -1.12 0.20 -22.45
CA GLN A 74 0.08 -0.30 -21.77
C GLN A 74 -0.22 -0.88 -20.38
N PHE A 75 -1.03 -0.16 -19.59
CA PHE A 75 -1.49 -0.64 -18.29
C PHE A 75 -2.20 -1.99 -18.46
N PHE A 76 -3.06 -2.06 -19.46
CA PHE A 76 -3.87 -3.21 -19.74
C PHE A 76 -3.05 -4.46 -20.10
N LEU A 77 -2.11 -4.34 -21.01
CA LEU A 77 -1.24 -5.46 -21.41
C LEU A 77 -0.38 -5.97 -20.22
N ARG A 78 0.10 -5.07 -19.37
CA ARG A 78 0.82 -5.45 -18.16
C ARG A 78 -0.08 -6.18 -17.19
N SER A 79 -1.29 -5.64 -16.94
CA SER A 79 -2.24 -6.22 -15.99
C SER A 79 -2.78 -7.59 -16.43
N ILE A 80 -3.02 -7.82 -17.72
CA ILE A 80 -3.39 -9.17 -18.19
C ILE A 80 -2.31 -10.20 -17.81
N LYS A 81 -1.05 -9.87 -18.05
CA LYS A 81 0.07 -10.74 -17.66
C LYS A 81 0.05 -11.03 -16.15
N THR A 82 -0.05 -10.00 -15.32
CA THR A 82 -0.09 -10.11 -13.86
C THR A 82 -1.30 -10.94 -13.40
N MET A 83 -2.48 -10.68 -13.97
CA MET A 83 -3.72 -11.42 -13.70
C MET A 83 -3.57 -12.90 -14.02
N LEU A 84 -3.05 -13.26 -15.20
CA LEU A 84 -2.86 -14.65 -15.58
C LEU A 84 -1.87 -15.38 -14.66
N ILE A 85 -0.75 -14.74 -14.31
CA ILE A 85 0.23 -15.29 -13.37
C ILE A 85 -0.43 -15.54 -12.00
N SER A 86 -1.12 -14.54 -11.45
CA SER A 86 -1.76 -14.64 -10.13
C SER A 86 -2.84 -15.73 -10.11
N ASN A 87 -3.65 -15.84 -11.15
CA ASN A 87 -4.72 -16.84 -11.23
C ASN A 87 -4.17 -18.26 -11.39
N ILE A 88 -3.10 -18.46 -12.18
CA ILE A 88 -2.40 -19.74 -12.28
C ILE A 88 -1.82 -20.15 -10.92
N LEU A 89 -1.19 -19.20 -10.20
CA LEU A 89 -0.67 -19.48 -8.86
C LEU A 89 -1.77 -19.88 -7.90
N MET A 90 -2.93 -19.21 -7.96
CA MET A 90 -4.07 -19.47 -7.09
C MET A 90 -4.73 -20.82 -7.35
N ASP A 91 -4.87 -21.23 -8.61
CA ASP A 91 -5.59 -22.46 -8.94
C ASP A 91 -4.70 -23.70 -8.94
N TRP A 92 -3.40 -23.58 -9.26
CA TRP A 92 -2.53 -24.72 -9.51
C TRP A 92 -1.37 -24.86 -8.52
N VAL A 93 -0.83 -23.77 -8.00
CA VAL A 93 0.36 -23.81 -7.14
C VAL A 93 -0.02 -23.80 -5.66
N VAL A 94 -0.84 -22.84 -5.27
CA VAL A 94 -1.17 -22.62 -3.85
C VAL A 94 -2.04 -23.76 -3.25
N PRO A 95 -2.92 -24.46 -3.98
CA PRO A 95 -3.62 -25.62 -3.45
C PRO A 95 -2.71 -26.79 -3.03
N LEU A 96 -1.46 -26.80 -3.45
CA LEU A 96 -0.45 -27.79 -3.01
C LEU A 96 0.06 -27.52 -1.58
N PHE A 97 -0.17 -26.34 -1.03
CA PHE A 97 0.26 -25.96 0.31
C PHE A 97 -0.82 -26.31 1.35
N PRO A 98 -0.44 -26.55 2.61
CA PRO A 98 -1.40 -26.87 3.65
C PRO A 98 -2.36 -25.73 3.91
N ILE A 99 -3.64 -26.08 4.05
CA ILE A 99 -4.70 -25.13 4.39
C ILE A 99 -4.68 -24.90 5.89
N TYR A 100 -4.73 -23.64 6.31
CA TYR A 100 -4.80 -23.26 7.71
C TYR A 100 -6.20 -23.52 8.27
N GLN A 101 -6.28 -24.31 9.35
CA GLN A 101 -7.53 -24.69 10.00
C GLN A 101 -7.59 -24.24 11.48
N GLY A 102 -6.89 -23.19 11.81
CA GLY A 102 -6.83 -22.67 13.16
C GLY A 102 -7.84 -21.54 13.45
N ASP A 103 -7.43 -20.63 14.30
CA ASP A 103 -8.24 -19.52 14.76
C ASP A 103 -8.63 -18.56 13.61
N MET A 104 -9.92 -18.14 13.57
CA MET A 104 -10.45 -17.31 12.52
C MET A 104 -9.85 -15.89 12.50
N MET A 105 -9.53 -15.34 13.69
CA MET A 105 -8.90 -14.02 13.77
C MET A 105 -7.48 -14.05 13.22
N LEU A 106 -6.72 -15.09 13.55
CA LEU A 106 -5.37 -15.27 13.00
C LEU A 106 -5.40 -15.49 11.50
N SER A 107 -6.38 -16.26 11.02
CA SER A 107 -6.63 -16.45 9.58
C SER A 107 -6.91 -15.11 8.88
N CYS A 108 -7.76 -14.27 9.47
CA CYS A 108 -8.08 -12.93 8.97
C CYS A 108 -6.83 -12.04 8.89
N ILE A 109 -6.03 -12.00 9.95
CA ILE A 109 -4.79 -11.20 9.99
C ILE A 109 -3.79 -11.69 8.93
N CYS A 110 -3.55 -13.00 8.88
CA CYS A 110 -2.62 -13.59 7.91
C CYS A 110 -3.07 -13.32 6.47
N MET A 111 -4.35 -13.57 6.15
CA MET A 111 -4.91 -13.25 4.83
C MET A 111 -4.65 -11.79 4.45
N SER A 112 -4.97 -10.87 5.36
CA SER A 112 -4.87 -9.44 5.10
C SER A 112 -3.42 -8.97 4.90
N VAL A 113 -2.50 -9.48 5.72
CA VAL A 113 -1.08 -9.14 5.63
C VAL A 113 -0.47 -9.72 4.35
N PHE A 114 -0.66 -11.01 4.09
CA PHE A 114 -0.13 -11.64 2.88
C PHE A 114 -0.71 -11.01 1.61
N SER A 115 -2.05 -10.89 1.51
CA SER A 115 -2.66 -10.27 0.35
C SER A 115 -2.27 -8.80 0.20
N GLY A 116 -2.18 -8.05 1.31
CA GLY A 116 -1.77 -6.65 1.30
C GLY A 116 -0.35 -6.45 0.78
N ILE A 117 0.60 -7.32 1.17
CA ILE A 117 1.98 -7.33 0.63
C ILE A 117 1.93 -7.59 -0.88
N GLY A 118 1.18 -8.61 -1.30
CA GLY A 118 1.07 -8.97 -2.70
C GLY A 118 0.47 -7.86 -3.56
N TYR A 119 -0.62 -7.25 -3.13
CA TYR A 119 -1.25 -6.11 -3.81
C TYR A 119 -0.31 -4.91 -3.89
N ALA A 120 0.38 -4.56 -2.80
CA ALA A 120 1.31 -3.44 -2.81
C ALA A 120 2.43 -3.64 -3.85
N LEU A 121 3.03 -4.85 -3.93
CA LEU A 121 4.07 -5.18 -4.91
C LEU A 121 3.58 -5.01 -6.36
N ILE A 122 2.34 -5.40 -6.63
CA ILE A 122 1.72 -5.31 -7.95
C ILE A 122 1.39 -3.86 -8.28
N TYR A 123 0.73 -3.12 -7.37
CA TYR A 123 0.30 -1.74 -7.61
C TYR A 123 1.48 -0.76 -7.75
N MET A 124 2.59 -0.98 -7.04
CA MET A 124 3.82 -0.19 -7.19
C MET A 124 4.43 -0.28 -8.60
N ARG A 125 4.01 -1.25 -9.41
CA ARG A 125 4.47 -1.44 -10.81
C ARG A 125 3.46 -0.93 -11.84
N ASP A 126 2.45 -0.16 -11.42
CA ASP A 126 1.35 0.28 -12.29
C ASP A 126 0.70 -0.90 -13.03
N THR A 127 0.42 -1.98 -12.30
CA THR A 127 -0.28 -3.16 -12.79
C THR A 127 -1.40 -3.52 -11.81
N SER A 128 -2.26 -4.44 -12.20
CA SER A 128 -3.42 -4.87 -11.43
C SER A 128 -3.64 -6.37 -11.58
N THR A 129 -4.23 -6.99 -10.58
CA THR A 129 -4.67 -8.39 -10.64
C THR A 129 -6.00 -8.55 -11.39
N GLY A 130 -6.59 -7.46 -11.85
CA GLY A 130 -7.87 -7.45 -12.54
C GLY A 130 -9.04 -7.06 -11.63
N GLY A 131 -10.24 -7.12 -12.18
CA GLY A 131 -11.47 -6.93 -11.43
C GLY A 131 -11.71 -5.53 -10.90
N ALA A 132 -12.16 -5.48 -9.65
CA ALA A 132 -12.38 -4.24 -8.92
C ALA A 132 -11.12 -3.35 -8.90
N ASP A 133 -9.94 -3.95 -8.98
CA ASP A 133 -8.67 -3.23 -9.02
C ASP A 133 -8.53 -2.33 -10.25
N PHE A 134 -9.14 -2.70 -11.40
CA PHE A 134 -9.16 -1.80 -12.56
C PHE A 134 -9.94 -0.52 -12.24
N VAL A 135 -11.07 -0.65 -11.55
CA VAL A 135 -11.87 0.50 -11.12
C VAL A 135 -11.09 1.31 -10.09
N LEU A 136 -10.46 0.64 -9.13
CA LEU A 136 -9.60 1.23 -8.11
C LEU A 136 -8.47 2.06 -8.76
N MET A 137 -7.72 1.48 -9.69
CA MET A 137 -6.63 2.16 -10.38
C MET A 137 -7.12 3.29 -11.28
N ALA A 138 -8.31 3.17 -11.90
CA ALA A 138 -8.94 4.24 -12.65
C ALA A 138 -9.32 5.43 -11.74
N ILE A 139 -9.87 5.16 -10.56
CA ILE A 139 -10.20 6.19 -9.55
C ILE A 139 -8.91 6.86 -9.06
N HIS A 140 -7.89 6.07 -8.70
CA HIS A 140 -6.62 6.62 -8.24
C HIS A 140 -5.93 7.48 -9.30
N LYS A 141 -5.96 7.07 -10.57
CA LYS A 141 -5.44 7.86 -11.69
C LYS A 141 -6.21 9.18 -11.90
N ALA A 142 -7.52 9.16 -11.71
CA ALA A 142 -8.37 10.35 -11.82
C ALA A 142 -8.25 11.27 -10.59
N LYS A 143 -7.97 10.70 -9.41
CA LYS A 143 -7.87 11.42 -8.13
C LYS A 143 -6.62 10.97 -7.35
N PRO A 144 -5.41 11.39 -7.78
CA PRO A 144 -4.14 10.92 -7.18
C PRO A 144 -3.94 11.28 -5.71
N HIS A 145 -4.71 12.27 -5.20
CA HIS A 145 -4.69 12.68 -3.79
C HIS A 145 -5.38 11.68 -2.85
N ILE A 146 -6.14 10.71 -3.39
CA ILE A 146 -6.77 9.66 -2.60
C ILE A 146 -5.85 8.45 -2.61
N SER A 147 -5.43 7.98 -1.42
CA SER A 147 -4.58 6.79 -1.33
C SER A 147 -5.30 5.54 -1.83
N VAL A 148 -4.55 4.60 -2.36
CA VAL A 148 -5.07 3.32 -2.87
C VAL A 148 -5.83 2.58 -1.77
N GLY A 149 -5.31 2.53 -0.54
CA GLY A 149 -5.99 1.89 0.58
C GLY A 149 -7.34 2.51 0.93
N LYS A 150 -7.48 3.84 0.85
CA LYS A 150 -8.79 4.48 1.07
C LYS A 150 -9.83 4.05 0.03
N ILE A 151 -9.40 3.89 -1.23
CA ILE A 151 -10.29 3.41 -2.29
C ILE A 151 -10.68 1.95 -2.02
N ILE A 152 -9.73 1.10 -1.62
CA ILE A 152 -9.95 -0.29 -1.22
C ILE A 152 -11.03 -0.35 -0.14
N ILE A 153 -10.89 0.40 0.96
CA ILE A 153 -11.85 0.37 2.06
C ILE A 153 -13.26 0.63 1.54
N VAL A 154 -13.47 1.69 0.77
CA VAL A 154 -14.81 2.08 0.30
C VAL A 154 -15.42 1.03 -0.62
N MET A 155 -14.63 0.53 -1.57
CA MET A 155 -15.14 -0.45 -2.55
C MET A 155 -15.37 -1.82 -1.92
N ASP A 156 -14.41 -2.26 -1.14
CA ASP A 156 -14.38 -3.63 -0.64
C ASP A 156 -15.33 -3.84 0.53
N PHE A 157 -15.62 -2.82 1.36
CA PHE A 157 -16.64 -2.91 2.38
C PHE A 157 -18.00 -3.28 1.80
N ILE A 158 -18.36 -2.71 0.65
CA ILE A 158 -19.61 -3.04 -0.05
C ILE A 158 -19.60 -4.50 -0.49
N ILE A 159 -18.50 -4.97 -1.07
CA ILE A 159 -18.37 -6.35 -1.57
C ILE A 159 -18.41 -7.35 -0.41
N VAL A 160 -17.70 -7.06 0.69
CA VAL A 160 -17.66 -7.93 1.88
C VAL A 160 -19.04 -8.05 2.53
N ILE A 161 -19.79 -6.96 2.66
CA ILE A 161 -21.15 -6.99 3.22
C ILE A 161 -22.07 -7.82 2.33
N ILE A 162 -22.08 -7.56 1.02
CA ILE A 162 -22.93 -8.31 0.08
C ILE A 162 -22.51 -9.79 0.05
N GLY A 163 -21.21 -10.08 -0.06
CA GLY A 163 -20.68 -11.44 -0.06
C GLY A 163 -21.01 -12.19 1.23
N GLY A 164 -20.90 -11.54 2.37
CA GLY A 164 -21.23 -12.12 3.67
C GLY A 164 -22.70 -12.47 3.82
N ILE A 165 -23.61 -11.64 3.31
CA ILE A 165 -25.05 -11.92 3.30
C ILE A 165 -25.33 -13.14 2.40
N LEU A 166 -24.74 -13.21 1.22
CA LEU A 166 -24.90 -14.33 0.28
C LEU A 166 -24.32 -15.64 0.83
N MET A 167 -23.25 -15.59 1.63
CA MET A 167 -22.58 -16.75 2.23
C MET A 167 -23.17 -17.15 3.59
N HIS A 168 -24.49 -17.09 3.75
CA HIS A 168 -25.27 -17.51 4.94
C HIS A 168 -25.36 -16.51 6.11
N GLY A 169 -25.05 -15.24 5.90
CA GLY A 169 -25.40 -14.14 6.82
C GLY A 169 -24.81 -14.22 8.24
N ASN A 170 -23.70 -14.95 8.43
CA ASN A 170 -23.04 -14.99 9.73
C ASN A 170 -22.37 -13.65 10.00
N ILE A 171 -22.87 -12.90 10.97
CA ILE A 171 -22.40 -11.56 11.33
C ILE A 171 -20.92 -11.58 11.70
N ASP A 172 -20.45 -12.59 12.45
CA ASP A 172 -19.04 -12.70 12.84
C ASP A 172 -18.14 -12.78 11.62
N LYS A 173 -18.52 -13.56 10.60
CA LYS A 173 -17.75 -13.67 9.35
C LYS A 173 -17.72 -12.37 8.57
N ILE A 174 -18.81 -11.61 8.56
CA ILE A 174 -18.84 -10.27 7.94
C ILE A 174 -17.90 -9.34 8.70
N ILE A 175 -17.94 -9.34 10.03
CA ILE A 175 -17.04 -8.52 10.86
C ILE A 175 -15.59 -8.87 10.58
N TYR A 176 -15.22 -10.15 10.54
CA TYR A 176 -13.85 -10.57 10.17
C TYR A 176 -13.47 -10.12 8.76
N GLY A 177 -14.37 -10.20 7.79
CA GLY A 177 -14.13 -9.68 6.45
C GLY A 177 -13.84 -8.17 6.43
N LEU A 178 -14.61 -7.39 7.19
CA LEU A 178 -14.41 -5.94 7.32
C LEU A 178 -13.10 -5.60 8.03
N ILE A 179 -12.76 -6.30 9.12
CA ILE A 179 -11.47 -6.16 9.82
C ILE A 179 -10.32 -6.50 8.86
N GLY A 180 -10.47 -7.61 8.12
CA GLY A 180 -9.47 -8.01 7.13
C GLY A 180 -9.24 -6.98 6.04
N THR A 181 -10.31 -6.42 5.50
CA THR A 181 -10.22 -5.33 4.50
C THR A 181 -9.50 -4.10 5.06
N TYR A 182 -9.79 -3.73 6.30
CA TYR A 182 -9.11 -2.60 6.95
C TYR A 182 -7.60 -2.85 7.11
N ILE A 183 -7.22 -4.03 7.62
CA ILE A 183 -5.80 -4.41 7.78
C ILE A 183 -5.11 -4.47 6.41
N LEU A 184 -5.73 -5.08 5.41
CA LEU A 184 -5.22 -5.17 4.05
C LEU A 184 -4.94 -3.77 3.48
N SER A 185 -5.92 -2.87 3.56
CA SER A 185 -5.80 -1.48 3.14
C SER A 185 -4.64 -0.76 3.82
N PHE A 186 -4.52 -0.92 5.14
CA PHE A 186 -3.42 -0.34 5.92
C PHE A 186 -2.05 -0.87 5.46
N VAL A 187 -1.93 -2.18 5.23
CA VAL A 187 -0.68 -2.79 4.72
C VAL A 187 -0.33 -2.27 3.33
N VAL A 188 -1.30 -2.19 2.43
CA VAL A 188 -1.11 -1.64 1.08
C VAL A 188 -0.61 -0.21 1.15
N ASP A 189 -1.29 0.67 1.88
CA ASP A 189 -0.90 2.08 1.99
C ASP A 189 0.48 2.23 2.66
N LYS A 190 0.76 1.44 3.70
CA LYS A 190 2.05 1.51 4.40
C LYS A 190 3.22 1.07 3.51
N LEU A 191 3.03 0.08 2.67
CA LEU A 191 4.05 -0.38 1.73
C LEU A 191 4.19 0.55 0.52
N MET A 192 3.09 1.02 -0.04
CA MET A 192 3.11 1.89 -1.22
C MET A 192 3.66 3.29 -0.92
N TYR A 193 3.28 3.85 0.21
CA TYR A 193 3.59 5.25 0.55
C TYR A 193 4.49 5.38 1.77
N GLY A 194 4.52 4.41 2.68
CA GLY A 194 5.27 4.51 3.93
C GLY A 194 6.78 4.28 3.78
N VAL A 195 7.23 3.60 2.72
CA VAL A 195 8.67 3.35 2.46
C VAL A 195 9.36 4.65 2.04
N ASP A 196 8.66 5.51 1.30
CA ASP A 196 9.15 6.80 0.82
C ASP A 196 8.55 7.99 1.61
N ALA A 197 7.83 7.72 2.71
CA ALA A 197 7.33 8.79 3.57
C ALA A 197 8.51 9.59 4.11
N GLY A 198 8.62 10.82 3.65
CA GLY A 198 9.60 11.76 4.15
C GLY A 198 9.21 12.26 5.53
N LYS A 199 10.18 12.81 6.25
CA LYS A 199 9.92 13.64 7.42
C LYS A 199 10.37 15.06 7.16
N LEU A 200 9.66 16.00 7.75
CA LEU A 200 10.04 17.39 7.78
C LEU A 200 10.44 17.76 9.21
N ALA A 201 11.68 18.16 9.38
CA ALA A 201 12.16 18.78 10.62
C ALA A 201 12.01 20.30 10.52
N LEU A 202 11.32 20.92 11.48
CA LEU A 202 11.36 22.35 11.74
C LEU A 202 12.11 22.57 13.05
N ILE A 203 13.23 23.28 12.98
CA ILE A 203 14.15 23.49 14.11
C ILE A 203 14.24 24.98 14.38
N VAL A 204 13.72 25.44 15.52
CA VAL A 204 13.77 26.82 15.95
C VAL A 204 14.95 27.01 16.89
N THR A 205 15.91 27.88 16.53
CA THR A 205 17.17 28.05 17.25
C THR A 205 17.76 29.44 17.03
N GLU A 206 18.75 29.82 17.83
CA GLU A 206 19.60 30.98 17.62
C GLU A 206 20.95 30.61 16.94
N LYS A 207 21.15 29.30 16.63
CA LYS A 207 22.39 28.74 16.03
C LYS A 207 22.14 28.05 14.70
N GLY A 208 21.27 28.63 13.88
CA GLY A 208 20.82 28.03 12.61
C GLY A 208 21.96 27.58 11.67
N PRO A 209 22.91 28.44 11.30
CA PRO A 209 24.01 28.07 10.40
C PRO A 209 24.87 26.92 10.93
N GLN A 210 25.09 26.87 12.26
CA GLN A 210 25.89 25.81 12.89
C GLN A 210 25.15 24.45 12.83
N ILE A 211 23.85 24.46 13.09
CA ILE A 211 23.01 23.27 12.97
C ILE A 211 22.94 22.82 11.50
N ALA A 212 22.74 23.74 10.55
CA ALA A 212 22.71 23.43 9.13
C ALA A 212 23.99 22.75 8.64
N ALA A 213 25.15 23.30 9.03
CA ALA A 213 26.45 22.70 8.71
C ALA A 213 26.60 21.29 9.32
N LYS A 214 26.12 21.09 10.57
CA LYS A 214 26.21 19.78 11.22
C LYS A 214 25.25 18.76 10.61
N ILE A 215 24.09 19.18 10.15
CA ILE A 215 23.14 18.33 9.41
C ILE A 215 23.76 17.90 8.08
N ASP A 216 24.34 18.82 7.32
CA ASP A 216 25.00 18.51 6.05
C ASP A 216 26.16 17.53 6.24
N GLU A 217 27.00 17.76 7.23
CA GLU A 217 28.13 16.89 7.59
C GLU A 217 27.69 15.44 7.88
N LEU A 218 26.61 15.26 8.64
CA LEU A 218 26.22 13.94 9.16
C LEU A 218 25.20 13.21 8.28
N SER A 219 24.36 13.93 7.55
CA SER A 219 23.26 13.34 6.77
C SER A 219 23.31 13.66 5.28
N GLN A 220 24.22 14.53 4.84
CA GLN A 220 24.28 15.05 3.46
C GLN A 220 22.93 15.64 3.00
N ARG A 221 22.17 16.22 3.95
CA ARG A 221 20.88 16.87 3.68
C ARG A 221 21.02 18.38 3.84
N GLY A 222 20.55 19.11 2.85
CA GLY A 222 20.44 20.56 2.94
C GLY A 222 19.29 20.97 3.87
N ALA A 223 19.45 22.11 4.53
CA ALA A 223 18.39 22.77 5.28
C ALA A 223 18.16 24.18 4.75
N THR A 224 16.91 24.62 4.76
CA THR A 224 16.54 26.01 4.42
C THR A 224 16.41 26.80 5.69
N LEU A 225 17.14 27.91 5.80
CA LEU A 225 17.06 28.85 6.90
C LEU A 225 15.98 29.90 6.64
N ILE A 226 15.08 30.07 7.58
CA ILE A 226 14.01 31.06 7.56
C ILE A 226 14.23 31.96 8.77
N LYS A 227 14.33 33.27 8.55
CA LYS A 227 14.42 34.25 9.64
C LYS A 227 13.06 34.33 10.36
N ALA A 228 13.09 34.33 11.67
CA ALA A 228 11.92 34.36 12.52
C ALA A 228 12.16 35.24 13.74
N GLU A 229 11.11 35.65 14.42
CA GLU A 229 11.13 36.39 15.65
C GLU A 229 10.29 35.70 16.71
N GLY A 230 10.80 35.58 17.93
CA GLY A 230 10.08 35.03 19.05
C GLY A 230 8.97 36.00 19.51
N SER A 231 7.73 35.64 19.29
CA SER A 231 6.56 36.52 19.59
C SER A 231 6.49 36.99 21.05
N TYR A 232 7.02 36.23 22.01
CA TYR A 232 7.03 36.59 23.42
C TYR A 232 8.27 37.39 23.83
N THR A 233 9.42 37.05 23.24
CA THR A 233 10.72 37.66 23.68
C THR A 233 11.19 38.76 22.76
N GLY A 234 10.64 38.91 21.55
CA GLY A 234 11.13 39.81 20.49
C GLY A 234 12.53 39.49 19.98
N ARG A 235 13.09 38.32 20.35
CA ARG A 235 14.44 37.93 19.91
C ARG A 235 14.42 37.35 18.50
N GLU A 236 15.43 37.73 17.75
CA GLU A 236 15.66 37.09 16.45
C GLU A 236 15.98 35.58 16.63
N LYS A 237 15.36 34.78 15.83
CA LYS A 237 15.56 33.32 15.74
C LYS A 237 15.64 32.88 14.29
N GLU A 238 16.10 31.67 14.10
CA GLU A 238 16.12 31.03 12.81
C GLU A 238 15.32 29.73 12.87
N VAL A 239 14.55 29.47 11.82
CA VAL A 239 13.85 28.19 11.64
C VAL A 239 14.51 27.46 10.52
N LEU A 240 15.12 26.31 10.81
CA LEU A 240 15.61 25.41 9.78
C LEU A 240 14.51 24.49 9.36
N MET A 241 14.27 24.42 8.06
CA MET A 241 13.39 23.47 7.42
C MET A 241 14.25 22.41 6.70
N CYS A 242 14.20 21.16 7.17
CA CYS A 242 14.96 20.05 6.59
C CYS A 242 14.05 18.87 6.29
N ALA A 243 13.99 18.50 5.00
CA ALA A 243 13.31 17.27 4.57
C ALA A 243 14.30 16.10 4.60
N CYS A 244 13.88 14.98 5.16
CA CYS A 244 14.71 13.80 5.35
C CYS A 244 13.88 12.51 5.36
N ASN A 245 14.52 11.35 5.35
CA ASN A 245 13.86 10.08 5.59
C ASN A 245 13.84 9.72 7.09
N ASN A 246 13.17 8.60 7.43
CA ASN A 246 13.06 8.15 8.82
C ASN A 246 14.41 7.88 9.51
N LYS A 247 15.40 7.36 8.77
CA LYS A 247 16.75 7.06 9.31
C LYS A 247 17.53 8.35 9.55
N GLU A 248 17.46 9.26 8.60
CA GLU A 248 18.15 10.55 8.67
C GLU A 248 17.58 11.44 9.77
N MET A 249 16.29 11.34 10.07
CA MET A 249 15.67 12.11 11.16
C MET A 249 16.36 11.89 12.50
N TYR A 250 16.73 10.65 12.82
CA TYR A 250 17.49 10.38 14.05
C TYR A 250 18.84 11.10 14.06
N THR A 251 19.57 11.06 12.93
CA THR A 251 20.84 11.76 12.79
C THR A 251 20.69 13.27 12.93
N ILE A 252 19.61 13.84 12.36
CA ILE A 252 19.28 15.27 12.48
C ILE A 252 19.00 15.64 13.93
N GLN A 253 18.21 14.84 14.65
CA GLN A 253 17.94 15.09 16.08
C GLN A 253 19.22 15.10 16.92
N GLU A 254 20.12 14.15 16.67
CA GLU A 254 21.43 14.12 17.34
C GLU A 254 22.30 15.31 16.97
N ALA A 255 22.28 15.74 15.70
CA ALA A 255 23.00 16.93 15.26
C ALA A 255 22.53 18.20 15.99
N VAL A 256 21.21 18.38 16.05
CA VAL A 256 20.57 19.51 16.77
C VAL A 256 20.96 19.50 18.24
N LYS A 257 20.78 18.36 18.92
CA LYS A 257 21.10 18.21 20.34
C LYS A 257 22.57 18.51 20.68
N LYS A 258 23.50 18.14 19.78
CA LYS A 258 24.93 18.41 19.97
C LYS A 258 25.31 19.88 19.82
N VAL A 259 24.61 20.63 18.97
CA VAL A 259 24.91 22.05 18.69
C VAL A 259 24.13 22.97 19.62
N ASP A 260 22.84 22.67 19.81
CA ASP A 260 21.95 23.48 20.65
C ASP A 260 20.92 22.58 21.34
N SER A 261 21.19 22.27 22.61
CA SER A 261 20.28 21.45 23.43
C SER A 261 19.00 22.20 23.83
N SER A 262 18.94 23.50 23.61
CA SER A 262 17.77 24.36 23.89
C SER A 262 16.92 24.60 22.64
N ALA A 263 17.33 24.12 21.48
CA ALA A 263 16.58 24.26 20.26
C ALA A 263 15.21 23.55 20.35
N PHE A 264 14.19 24.15 19.76
CA PHE A 264 12.86 23.57 19.66
C PHE A 264 12.72 22.87 18.31
N LEU A 265 12.53 21.54 18.34
CA LEU A 265 12.43 20.71 17.15
C LEU A 265 11.03 20.10 17.03
N VAL A 266 10.37 20.34 15.88
CA VAL A 266 9.11 19.72 15.50
C VAL A 266 9.36 18.76 14.35
N THR A 267 8.92 17.52 14.49
CA THR A 267 8.95 16.53 13.42
C THR A 267 7.55 16.31 12.88
N MET A 268 7.38 16.46 11.58
CA MET A 268 6.13 16.19 10.88
C MET A 268 6.32 15.04 9.87
N GLU A 269 5.32 14.18 9.74
CA GLU A 269 5.29 13.20 8.65
C GLU A 269 4.88 13.89 7.36
N SER A 270 5.65 13.64 6.29
CA SER A 270 5.31 14.08 4.96
C SER A 270 4.88 12.87 4.13
N ASN A 271 3.72 12.95 3.52
CA ASN A 271 3.22 11.88 2.66
C ASN A 271 4.13 11.67 1.43
N GLU A 272 4.74 12.74 0.94
CA GLU A 272 5.65 12.69 -0.20
C GLU A 272 6.62 13.87 -0.16
N VAL A 273 7.87 13.59 -0.50
CA VAL A 273 8.90 14.62 -0.72
C VAL A 273 9.45 14.42 -2.14
N ARG A 274 9.41 15.49 -2.95
CA ARG A 274 9.96 15.50 -4.32
C ARG A 274 11.03 16.58 -4.46
N GLY A 275 12.02 16.34 -5.30
CA GLY A 275 13.08 17.28 -5.62
C GLY A 275 14.47 16.68 -5.47
N LYS A 276 15.50 17.54 -5.46
CA LYS A 276 16.90 17.10 -5.40
C LYS A 276 17.17 16.26 -4.16
N GLY A 277 17.65 15.04 -4.35
CA GLY A 277 17.89 14.07 -3.25
C GLY A 277 16.69 13.20 -2.88
N PHE A 278 15.55 13.36 -3.57
CA PHE A 278 14.32 12.58 -3.47
C PHE A 278 13.84 12.16 -4.87
N LYS A 279 12.59 11.70 -4.97
CA LYS A 279 11.98 11.43 -6.29
C LYS A 279 11.93 12.72 -7.14
N PRO A 280 12.16 12.65 -8.44
CA PRO A 280 12.01 13.83 -9.31
C PRO A 280 10.56 14.35 -9.29
N ILE A 281 10.42 15.64 -9.53
CA ILE A 281 9.12 16.33 -9.63
C ILE A 281 8.35 15.84 -10.88
#